data_78a47f3fb6e74355a789d94ed7da2ae8
#
_entry.id   78a47f3fb6e74355a789d94ed7da2ae8
#
_cell.length_a   1.000
_cell.length_b   1.000
_cell.length_c   1.000
_cell.angle_alpha   90.00
_cell.angle_beta   90.00
_cell.angle_gamma   90.00
#
_symmetry.space_group_name_H-M   'P 1'
#
loop_
_entity.id
_entity.type
_entity.pdbx_description
1 polymer ?
#
loop_
_entity_poly.entity_id
_entity_poly.type
_entity_poly.pdbx_seq_one_letter_code
_entity_poly.pdbx_strand_id
1 'polypeptide(L)'
;VFSDRKRRRAARKVKPGDGHALERFRWWQLFSRSLFHIRLTRGDGLRQIWSVDVRLAGDSDGEVWAQLYLDGWHHAGSKLPAAFPVTGGTVEVVASGYGLKRCHYLSDVGAEQQLMPDPASGEGRRARLDREHPVMSRAIGFASIAVLIVGLVLGIPQIVEQITHIPPVAESVGSFTSPIHLPGWFNITLLIATLVASTERALRLRNNWLLDGGLFDGSE
;
A
#
# COMPACT_ATOMS: atom_id res chain seq x y z
N VAL A 1 9.41 -8.89 -11.46
CA VAL A 1 9.72 -10.32 -11.23
C VAL A 1 11.13 -10.39 -10.63
N PHE A 2 11.31 -11.12 -9.53
CA PHE A 2 12.67 -11.39 -9.08
C PHE A 2 13.40 -12.19 -10.16
N SER A 3 14.64 -11.81 -10.48
CA SER A 3 15.50 -12.74 -11.18
C SER A 3 15.78 -13.94 -10.26
N ASP A 4 16.00 -15.12 -10.82
CA ASP A 4 16.22 -16.35 -10.04
C ASP A 4 17.37 -16.21 -9.03
N ARG A 5 18.39 -15.42 -9.35
CA ARG A 5 19.49 -15.10 -8.42
C ARG A 5 19.01 -14.28 -7.22
N LYS A 6 18.17 -13.27 -7.46
CA LYS A 6 17.60 -12.43 -6.37
C LYS A 6 16.66 -13.26 -5.49
N ARG A 7 15.84 -14.14 -6.10
CA ARG A 7 14.94 -15.05 -5.38
C ARG A 7 15.71 -15.99 -4.46
N ARG A 8 16.74 -16.67 -4.98
CA ARG A 8 17.57 -17.58 -4.17
C ARG A 8 18.29 -16.83 -3.04
N ARG A 9 18.75 -15.60 -3.27
CA ARG A 9 19.37 -14.77 -2.24
C ARG A 9 18.38 -14.33 -1.16
N ALA A 10 17.15 -13.98 -1.54
CA ALA A 10 16.08 -13.64 -0.61
C ALA A 10 15.63 -14.85 0.21
N ALA A 11 15.48 -16.02 -0.41
CA ALA A 11 15.12 -17.25 0.28
C ALA A 11 16.14 -17.68 1.34
N ARG A 12 17.44 -17.43 1.13
CA ARG A 12 18.48 -17.71 2.14
C ARG A 12 18.43 -16.83 3.39
N LYS A 13 17.71 -15.70 3.35
CA LYS A 13 17.54 -14.79 4.49
C LYS A 13 16.35 -15.14 5.36
N VAL A 14 15.54 -16.08 4.93
CA VAL A 14 14.35 -16.55 5.67
C VAL A 14 14.80 -17.24 6.94
N LYS A 15 14.25 -16.79 8.06
CA LYS A 15 14.44 -17.37 9.39
C LYS A 15 13.23 -18.24 9.73
N PRO A 16 13.42 -19.34 10.45
CA PRO A 16 12.29 -20.16 10.94
C PRO A 16 11.43 -19.33 11.90
N GLY A 17 10.13 -19.56 11.89
CA GLY A 17 9.19 -18.95 12.81
C GLY A 17 9.25 -19.56 14.21
N ASP A 18 8.72 -18.86 15.18
CA ASP A 18 8.62 -19.26 16.58
C ASP A 18 7.27 -19.91 16.94
N GLY A 19 6.37 -20.03 15.95
CA GLY A 19 5.07 -20.67 16.13
C GLY A 19 4.01 -19.84 16.86
N HIS A 20 4.18 -18.53 17.03
CA HIS A 20 3.12 -17.70 17.63
C HIS A 20 1.91 -17.57 16.69
N ALA A 21 0.73 -17.29 17.27
CA ALA A 21 -0.50 -17.15 16.51
C ALA A 21 -0.57 -15.83 15.75
N LEU A 22 -1.18 -15.87 14.55
CA LEU A 22 -1.44 -14.67 13.75
C LEU A 22 -2.43 -13.76 14.48
N GLU A 23 -2.01 -12.53 14.76
CA GLU A 23 -2.88 -11.51 15.35
C GLU A 23 -3.99 -11.08 14.39
N ARG A 24 -5.21 -10.94 14.90
CA ARG A 24 -6.33 -10.40 14.11
C ARG A 24 -6.02 -8.98 13.65
N PHE A 25 -6.43 -8.65 12.42
CA PHE A 25 -6.29 -7.30 11.88
C PHE A 25 -7.21 -6.33 12.64
N ARG A 26 -6.66 -5.20 13.08
CA ARG A 26 -7.40 -4.16 13.81
C ARG A 26 -7.50 -2.89 12.97
N TRP A 27 -8.59 -2.13 13.09
CA TRP A 27 -8.89 -0.97 12.24
C TRP A 27 -7.81 0.14 12.30
N TRP A 28 -7.11 0.33 13.42
CA TRP A 28 -6.02 1.31 13.53
C TRP A 28 -4.74 0.88 12.84
N GLN A 29 -4.65 -0.35 12.40
CA GLN A 29 -3.49 -0.89 11.66
C GLN A 29 -3.60 -0.66 10.15
N LEU A 30 -4.65 0.03 9.67
CA LEU A 30 -4.93 0.26 8.24
C LEU A 30 -3.76 0.84 7.46
N PHE A 31 -2.92 1.65 8.10
CA PHE A 31 -1.79 2.32 7.44
C PHE A 31 -0.42 1.69 7.77
N SER A 32 -0.32 0.93 8.86
CA SER A 32 0.93 0.39 9.37
C SER A 32 1.12 -1.11 9.12
N ARG A 33 0.05 -1.83 8.74
CA ARG A 33 0.06 -3.28 8.57
C ARG A 33 -0.63 -3.68 7.28
N SER A 34 -0.06 -4.65 6.57
CA SER A 34 -0.66 -5.27 5.39
C SER A 34 -0.70 -6.77 5.60
N LEU A 35 -1.89 -7.35 5.47
CA LEU A 35 -2.14 -8.78 5.68
C LEU A 35 -2.78 -9.37 4.42
N PHE A 36 -2.17 -10.42 3.90
CA PHE A 36 -2.59 -11.11 2.69
C PHE A 36 -2.66 -12.61 2.91
N HIS A 37 -3.55 -13.27 2.17
CA HIS A 37 -3.77 -14.71 2.27
C HIS A 37 -3.76 -15.38 0.91
N ILE A 38 -3.33 -16.63 0.87
CA ILE A 38 -3.51 -17.51 -0.27
C ILE A 38 -3.87 -18.92 0.24
N ARG A 39 -4.76 -19.57 -0.48
CA ARG A 39 -5.15 -20.97 -0.21
C ARG A 39 -4.44 -21.87 -1.22
N LEU A 40 -3.60 -22.73 -0.73
CA LEU A 40 -2.89 -23.72 -1.54
C LEU A 40 -3.36 -25.11 -1.16
N THR A 41 -3.39 -26.01 -2.14
CA THR A 41 -3.69 -27.43 -1.92
C THR A 41 -2.38 -28.20 -1.96
N ARG A 42 -2.08 -28.90 -0.88
CA ARG A 42 -0.93 -29.79 -0.82
C ARG A 42 -1.18 -31.02 -1.69
N GLY A 43 -0.12 -31.73 -2.08
CA GLY A 43 -0.21 -32.92 -2.93
C GLY A 43 -1.07 -34.07 -2.38
N ASP A 44 -1.32 -34.07 -1.06
CA ASP A 44 -2.22 -35.01 -0.37
C ASP A 44 -3.70 -34.56 -0.33
N GLY A 45 -4.04 -33.43 -1.01
CA GLY A 45 -5.39 -32.87 -1.06
C GLY A 45 -5.75 -31.98 0.12
N LEU A 46 -4.89 -31.82 1.14
CA LEU A 46 -5.14 -30.93 2.26
C LEU A 46 -5.02 -29.46 1.84
N ARG A 47 -6.01 -28.68 2.24
CA ARG A 47 -6.01 -27.23 2.01
C ARG A 47 -5.22 -26.54 3.11
N GLN A 48 -4.28 -25.70 2.73
CA GLN A 48 -3.45 -24.87 3.60
C GLN A 48 -3.73 -23.41 3.34
N ILE A 49 -3.80 -22.61 4.40
CA ILE A 49 -3.93 -21.14 4.31
C ILE A 49 -2.56 -20.56 4.67
N TRP A 50 -1.92 -19.98 3.68
CA TRP A 50 -0.70 -19.21 3.88
C TRP A 50 -1.03 -17.73 4.01
N SER A 51 -0.52 -17.10 5.06
CA SER A 51 -0.77 -15.68 5.33
C SER A 51 0.54 -14.94 5.44
N VAL A 52 0.61 -13.78 4.79
CA VAL A 52 1.77 -12.88 4.85
C VAL A 52 1.38 -11.63 5.61
N ASP A 53 2.03 -11.39 6.72
CA ASP A 53 1.88 -10.20 7.54
C ASP A 53 3.10 -9.30 7.39
N VAL A 54 2.87 -8.04 6.99
CA VAL A 54 3.92 -7.04 6.81
C VAL A 54 3.62 -5.83 7.66
N ARG A 55 4.53 -5.50 8.58
CA ARG A 55 4.48 -4.27 9.38
C ARG A 55 5.33 -3.21 8.71
N LEU A 56 4.65 -2.21 8.09
CA LEU A 56 5.29 -1.19 7.26
C LEU A 56 6.05 -0.12 8.05
N ALA A 57 5.79 -0.01 9.36
CA ALA A 57 6.46 0.96 10.23
C ALA A 57 7.97 0.69 10.42
N GLY A 58 8.46 -0.47 9.96
CA GLY A 58 9.83 -0.90 10.18
C GLY A 58 10.09 -1.31 11.64
N ASP A 59 11.26 -1.89 11.88
CA ASP A 59 11.80 -2.11 13.21
C ASP A 59 12.62 -0.90 13.69
N SER A 60 13.32 -1.04 14.83
CA SER A 60 14.22 0.00 15.37
C SER A 60 15.30 0.45 14.39
N ASP A 61 15.65 -0.39 13.41
CA ASP A 61 16.65 -0.13 12.39
C ASP A 61 16.03 0.40 11.08
N GLY A 62 14.71 0.66 11.08
CA GLY A 62 13.94 1.11 9.91
C GLY A 62 13.70 0.03 8.85
N GLU A 63 13.99 -1.24 9.16
CA GLU A 63 13.83 -2.35 8.23
C GLU A 63 12.43 -2.97 8.32
N VAL A 64 11.81 -3.15 7.16
CA VAL A 64 10.49 -3.75 7.05
C VAL A 64 10.61 -5.27 7.02
N TRP A 65 9.87 -5.94 7.90
CA TRP A 65 9.81 -7.39 8.00
C TRP A 65 8.50 -7.93 7.44
N ALA A 66 8.60 -9.06 6.75
CA ALA A 66 7.47 -9.90 6.40
C ALA A 66 7.50 -11.17 7.25
N GLN A 67 6.34 -11.52 7.80
CA GLN A 67 6.12 -12.76 8.55
C GLN A 67 5.17 -13.66 7.77
N LEU A 68 5.54 -14.91 7.62
CA LEU A 68 4.75 -15.93 6.95
C LEU A 68 4.10 -16.85 7.98
N TYR A 69 2.80 -17.07 7.84
CA TYR A 69 2.03 -17.95 8.71
C TYR A 69 1.42 -19.08 7.89
N LEU A 70 1.41 -20.28 8.47
CA LEU A 70 0.72 -21.44 7.96
C LEU A 70 -0.44 -21.77 8.91
N ASP A 71 -1.66 -21.76 8.38
CA ASP A 71 -2.89 -22.05 9.13
C ASP A 71 -3.00 -21.24 10.43
N GLY A 72 -2.53 -19.98 10.39
CA GLY A 72 -2.56 -19.05 11.51
C GLY A 72 -1.38 -19.13 12.48
N TRP A 73 -0.37 -19.98 12.23
CA TRP A 73 0.81 -20.12 13.07
C TRP A 73 2.05 -19.61 12.36
N HIS A 74 2.88 -18.83 13.06
CA HIS A 74 4.09 -18.23 12.51
C HIS A 74 5.07 -19.33 12.05
N HIS A 75 5.31 -19.36 10.75
CA HIS A 75 6.12 -20.37 10.09
C HIS A 75 7.52 -19.87 9.73
N ALA A 76 7.63 -18.62 9.27
CA ALA A 76 8.89 -18.04 8.85
C ALA A 76 8.84 -16.50 8.86
N GLY A 77 10.01 -15.86 8.98
CA GLY A 77 10.16 -14.41 8.87
C GLY A 77 11.37 -14.00 8.05
N SER A 78 11.29 -12.87 7.36
CA SER A 78 12.42 -12.32 6.60
C SER A 78 12.30 -10.81 6.44
N LYS A 79 13.45 -10.14 6.36
CA LYS A 79 13.52 -8.75 5.91
C LYS A 79 13.12 -8.64 4.45
N LEU A 80 12.43 -7.55 4.08
CA LEU A 80 12.07 -7.31 2.69
C LEU A 80 13.28 -6.82 1.87
N PRO A 81 13.35 -7.19 0.60
CA PRO A 81 12.47 -8.07 -0.16
C PRO A 81 12.66 -9.53 0.24
N ALA A 82 11.55 -10.28 0.35
CA ALA A 82 11.51 -11.66 0.84
C ALA A 82 10.99 -12.62 -0.24
N ALA A 83 11.46 -13.87 -0.19
CA ALA A 83 10.99 -14.98 -1.00
C ALA A 83 10.82 -16.19 -0.08
N PHE A 84 9.58 -16.53 0.24
CA PHE A 84 9.26 -17.62 1.15
C PHE A 84 8.94 -18.89 0.36
N PRO A 85 9.70 -19.99 0.56
CA PRO A 85 9.30 -21.29 0.02
C PRO A 85 8.01 -21.75 0.68
N VAL A 86 7.02 -22.10 -0.12
CA VAL A 86 5.72 -22.62 0.31
C VAL A 86 5.34 -23.84 -0.53
N THR A 87 4.23 -24.48 -0.21
CA THR A 87 3.75 -25.64 -0.95
C THR A 87 3.58 -25.34 -2.43
N GLY A 88 4.32 -26.07 -3.29
CA GLY A 88 4.25 -26.00 -4.75
C GLY A 88 4.78 -24.70 -5.36
N GLY A 89 5.59 -23.91 -4.61
CA GLY A 89 6.16 -22.68 -5.16
C GLY A 89 6.79 -21.74 -4.14
N THR A 90 6.78 -20.46 -4.45
CA THR A 90 7.41 -19.40 -3.65
C THR A 90 6.49 -18.19 -3.53
N VAL A 91 6.35 -17.63 -2.34
CA VAL A 91 5.69 -16.34 -2.13
C VAL A 91 6.74 -15.22 -2.13
N GLU A 92 6.64 -14.33 -3.11
CA GLU A 92 7.49 -13.13 -3.23
C GLU A 92 6.82 -11.92 -2.60
N VAL A 93 7.55 -11.23 -1.72
CA VAL A 93 7.07 -10.03 -1.02
C VAL A 93 8.06 -8.90 -1.20
N VAL A 94 7.57 -7.77 -1.74
CA VAL A 94 8.37 -6.56 -1.95
C VAL A 94 7.62 -5.36 -1.42
N ALA A 95 8.30 -4.51 -0.65
CA ALA A 95 7.78 -3.21 -0.24
C ALA A 95 8.34 -2.08 -1.13
N SER A 96 7.61 -0.98 -1.19
CA SER A 96 8.06 0.33 -1.68
C SER A 96 7.96 1.34 -0.53
N GLY A 97 8.48 2.55 -0.73
CA GLY A 97 8.34 3.63 0.26
C GLY A 97 6.88 3.98 0.62
N TYR A 98 5.93 3.56 -0.18
CA TYR A 98 4.49 3.83 0.00
C TYR A 98 3.67 2.60 0.43
N GLY A 99 4.31 1.46 0.69
CA GLY A 99 3.64 0.22 1.12
C GLY A 99 4.09 -1.02 0.37
N LEU A 100 3.26 -2.05 0.34
CA LEU A 100 3.57 -3.29 -0.38
C LEU A 100 3.48 -3.06 -1.89
N LYS A 101 4.58 -3.31 -2.60
CA LYS A 101 4.65 -3.26 -4.07
C LYS A 101 4.21 -4.58 -4.70
N ARG A 102 4.57 -5.71 -4.08
CA ARG A 102 4.32 -7.04 -4.62
C ARG A 102 4.08 -8.03 -3.49
N CYS A 103 3.06 -8.85 -3.63
CA CYS A 103 2.78 -10.01 -2.79
C CYS A 103 2.14 -11.09 -3.67
N HIS A 104 2.99 -11.90 -4.31
CA HIS A 104 2.59 -12.88 -5.31
C HIS A 104 3.13 -14.26 -4.98
N TYR A 105 2.32 -15.27 -5.30
CA TYR A 105 2.72 -16.65 -5.31
C TYR A 105 3.16 -17.02 -6.72
N LEU A 106 4.35 -17.60 -6.82
CA LEU A 106 4.86 -18.18 -8.04
C LEU A 106 4.90 -19.70 -7.86
N SER A 107 4.12 -20.38 -8.66
CA SER A 107 4.12 -21.85 -8.71
C SER A 107 5.41 -22.36 -9.38
N ASP A 108 5.85 -23.58 -9.00
CA ASP A 108 6.97 -24.27 -9.61
C ASP A 108 6.76 -24.54 -11.12
N VAL A 109 5.50 -24.54 -11.58
CA VAL A 109 5.13 -24.66 -13.01
C VAL A 109 5.05 -23.32 -13.74
N GLY A 110 5.44 -22.20 -13.07
CA GLY A 110 5.53 -20.87 -13.67
C GLY A 110 4.23 -20.06 -13.65
N ALA A 111 3.16 -20.56 -13.02
CA ALA A 111 1.95 -19.74 -12.83
C ALA A 111 2.16 -18.71 -11.71
N GLU A 112 1.69 -17.49 -11.95
CA GLU A 112 1.74 -16.40 -10.99
C GLU A 112 0.34 -16.07 -10.49
N GLN A 113 0.18 -15.92 -9.17
CA GLN A 113 -1.07 -15.56 -8.53
C GLN A 113 -0.83 -14.53 -7.44
N GLN A 114 -1.58 -13.42 -7.47
CA GLN A 114 -1.55 -12.42 -6.41
C GLN A 114 -2.25 -12.96 -5.16
N LEU A 115 -1.69 -12.71 -3.98
CA LEU A 115 -2.33 -13.01 -2.71
C LEU A 115 -3.54 -12.10 -2.47
N MET A 116 -4.57 -12.65 -1.85
CA MET A 116 -5.79 -11.91 -1.51
C MET A 116 -5.58 -11.08 -0.23
N PRO A 117 -5.91 -9.80 -0.22
CA PRO A 117 -5.82 -9.00 1.00
C PRO A 117 -6.86 -9.47 2.03
N ASP A 118 -6.50 -9.36 3.32
CA ASP A 118 -7.43 -9.66 4.42
C ASP A 118 -8.67 -8.77 4.32
N PRO A 119 -9.89 -9.31 4.47
CA PRO A 119 -11.14 -8.56 4.35
C PRO A 119 -11.27 -7.37 5.32
N ALA A 120 -10.59 -7.41 6.47
CA ALA A 120 -10.57 -6.32 7.46
C ALA A 120 -9.53 -5.24 7.13
N SER A 121 -8.55 -5.53 6.27
CA SER A 121 -7.52 -4.57 5.83
C SER A 121 -8.12 -3.45 4.96
N GLY A 122 -7.39 -2.35 4.83
CA GLY A 122 -7.79 -1.25 3.94
C GLY A 122 -7.91 -1.71 2.49
N GLU A 123 -6.96 -2.51 2.05
CA GLU A 123 -6.94 -3.12 0.72
C GLU A 123 -8.12 -4.08 0.51
N GLY A 124 -8.43 -4.91 1.51
CA GLY A 124 -9.52 -5.88 1.42
C GLY A 124 -10.91 -5.21 1.40
N ARG A 125 -11.13 -4.20 2.23
CA ARG A 125 -12.38 -3.41 2.22
C ARG A 125 -12.58 -2.73 0.88
N ARG A 126 -11.51 -2.20 0.32
CA ARG A 126 -11.55 -1.55 -0.99
C ARG A 126 -11.79 -2.55 -2.11
N ALA A 127 -11.09 -3.68 -2.14
CA ALA A 127 -11.30 -4.74 -3.11
C ALA A 127 -12.74 -5.30 -3.05
N ARG A 128 -13.34 -5.31 -1.86
CA ARG A 128 -14.76 -5.65 -1.69
C ARG A 128 -15.66 -4.59 -2.30
N LEU A 129 -15.43 -3.30 -2.00
CA LEU A 129 -16.20 -2.19 -2.55
C LEU A 129 -16.14 -2.15 -4.08
N ASP A 130 -14.98 -2.39 -4.66
CA ASP A 130 -14.80 -2.44 -6.11
C ASP A 130 -15.57 -3.59 -6.77
N ARG A 131 -15.70 -4.73 -6.07
CA ARG A 131 -16.44 -5.90 -6.56
C ARG A 131 -17.95 -5.79 -6.37
N GLU A 132 -18.39 -5.39 -5.17
CA GLU A 132 -19.81 -5.35 -4.81
C GLU A 132 -20.52 -4.11 -5.35
N HIS A 133 -19.81 -2.97 -5.42
CA HIS A 133 -20.35 -1.68 -5.83
C HIS A 133 -19.42 -0.90 -6.78
N PRO A 134 -19.21 -1.40 -8.02
CA PRO A 134 -18.23 -0.80 -8.95
C PRO A 134 -18.59 0.65 -9.37
N VAL A 135 -19.87 0.99 -9.41
CA VAL A 135 -20.34 2.36 -9.72
C VAL A 135 -19.99 3.29 -8.56
N MET A 136 -20.26 2.89 -7.33
CA MET A 136 -19.97 3.68 -6.14
C MET A 136 -18.46 3.88 -5.95
N SER A 137 -17.66 2.83 -6.18
CA SER A 137 -16.21 2.96 -6.15
C SER A 137 -15.68 3.96 -7.17
N ARG A 138 -16.20 3.93 -8.40
CA ARG A 138 -15.85 4.92 -9.44
C ARG A 138 -16.27 6.33 -9.04
N ALA A 139 -17.50 6.50 -8.52
CA ALA A 139 -18.01 7.80 -8.07
C ALA A 139 -17.13 8.40 -6.96
N ILE A 140 -16.74 7.59 -5.95
CA ILE A 140 -15.79 8.01 -4.89
C ILE A 140 -14.46 8.45 -5.51
N GLY A 141 -13.95 7.72 -6.49
CA GLY A 141 -12.71 8.08 -7.17
C GLY A 141 -12.78 9.41 -7.93
N PHE A 142 -13.88 9.66 -8.63
CA PHE A 142 -14.10 10.95 -9.31
C PHE A 142 -14.29 12.09 -8.31
N ALA A 143 -15.06 11.87 -7.23
CA ALA A 143 -15.25 12.84 -6.16
C ALA A 143 -13.89 13.22 -5.50
N SER A 144 -13.04 12.23 -5.22
CA SER A 144 -11.70 12.49 -4.67
C SER A 144 -10.84 13.34 -5.60
N ILE A 145 -10.88 13.08 -6.91
CA ILE A 145 -10.14 13.89 -7.89
C ILE A 145 -10.69 15.32 -7.93
N ALA A 146 -12.01 15.47 -7.95
CA ALA A 146 -12.65 16.78 -7.95
C ALA A 146 -12.26 17.60 -6.71
N VAL A 147 -12.32 16.97 -5.52
CA VAL A 147 -11.89 17.62 -4.26
C VAL A 147 -10.42 18.02 -4.29
N LEU A 148 -9.54 17.16 -4.83
CA LEU A 148 -8.12 17.51 -4.98
C LEU A 148 -7.89 18.69 -5.92
N ILE A 149 -8.58 18.74 -7.05
CA ILE A 149 -8.47 19.85 -8.00
C ILE A 149 -8.96 21.14 -7.35
N VAL A 150 -10.13 21.11 -6.70
CA VAL A 150 -10.68 22.28 -5.99
C VAL A 150 -9.73 22.73 -4.87
N GLY A 151 -9.21 21.78 -4.07
CA GLY A 151 -8.25 22.07 -3.02
C GLY A 151 -6.97 22.72 -3.54
N LEU A 152 -6.48 22.25 -4.69
CA LEU A 152 -5.28 22.81 -5.34
C LEU A 152 -5.53 24.23 -5.89
N VAL A 153 -6.62 24.41 -6.62
CA VAL A 153 -6.98 25.68 -7.26
C VAL A 153 -7.25 26.77 -6.22
N LEU A 154 -7.92 26.44 -5.12
CA LEU A 154 -8.23 27.39 -4.06
C LEU A 154 -7.08 27.53 -3.05
N GLY A 155 -6.31 26.49 -2.79
CA GLY A 155 -5.26 26.49 -1.77
C GLY A 155 -3.95 27.11 -2.26
N ILE A 156 -3.54 26.86 -3.51
CA ILE A 156 -2.26 27.42 -4.02
C ILE A 156 -2.20 28.94 -3.94
N PRO A 157 -3.20 29.71 -4.43
CA PRO A 157 -3.16 31.17 -4.33
C PRO A 157 -3.03 31.69 -2.89
N GLN A 158 -3.69 31.02 -1.93
CA GLN A 158 -3.62 31.42 -0.52
C GLN A 158 -2.24 31.11 0.10
N ILE A 159 -1.61 30.00 -0.27
CA ILE A 159 -0.25 29.69 0.17
C ILE A 159 0.75 30.69 -0.43
N VAL A 160 0.61 31.01 -1.71
CA VAL A 160 1.45 32.01 -2.40
C VAL A 160 1.31 33.36 -1.73
N GLU A 161 0.09 33.78 -1.39
CA GLU A 161 -0.16 35.03 -0.65
C GLU A 161 0.59 35.02 0.69
N GLN A 162 0.46 33.97 1.50
CA GLN A 162 1.16 33.88 2.79
C GLN A 162 2.68 33.93 2.65
N ILE A 163 3.24 33.26 1.64
CA ILE A 163 4.69 33.26 1.39
C ILE A 163 5.17 34.64 0.92
N THR A 164 4.44 35.29 0.02
CA THR A 164 4.83 36.60 -0.52
C THR A 164 4.65 37.75 0.48
N HIS A 165 3.92 37.54 1.58
CA HIS A 165 3.83 38.50 2.69
C HIS A 165 5.00 38.42 3.69
N ILE A 166 5.90 37.43 3.56
CA ILE A 166 7.12 37.36 4.37
C ILE A 166 8.10 38.44 3.90
N PRO A 167 8.58 39.34 4.80
CA PRO A 167 9.37 40.55 4.39
C PRO A 167 10.52 40.29 3.41
N PRO A 168 11.41 39.29 3.60
CA PRO A 168 12.50 39.04 2.66
C PRO A 168 12.02 38.56 1.27
N VAL A 169 10.83 37.92 1.20
CA VAL A 169 10.24 37.48 -0.06
C VAL A 169 9.53 38.61 -0.77
N ALA A 170 8.80 39.45 -0.01
CA ALA A 170 8.10 40.62 -0.52
C ALA A 170 9.06 41.60 -1.21
N GLU A 171 10.25 41.78 -0.67
CA GLU A 171 11.28 42.68 -1.24
C GLU A 171 11.86 42.14 -2.55
N SER A 172 11.90 40.80 -2.74
CA SER A 172 12.51 40.18 -3.92
C SER A 172 11.53 39.89 -5.04
N VAL A 173 10.29 39.52 -4.75
CA VAL A 173 9.31 39.01 -5.73
C VAL A 173 8.05 39.90 -5.79
N GLY A 174 7.85 40.79 -4.80
CA GLY A 174 6.63 41.57 -4.63
C GLY A 174 5.55 40.80 -3.85
N SER A 175 4.54 41.52 -3.37
CA SER A 175 3.41 40.95 -2.63
C SER A 175 2.30 40.53 -3.60
N PHE A 176 1.87 39.26 -3.48
CA PHE A 176 0.71 38.76 -4.20
C PHE A 176 -0.50 38.71 -3.26
N THR A 177 -1.64 39.18 -3.73
CA THR A 177 -2.92 39.08 -3.00
C THR A 177 -3.82 38.09 -3.73
N SER A 178 -4.30 37.09 -3.02
CA SER A 178 -5.22 36.09 -3.61
C SER A 178 -6.55 36.77 -3.97
N PRO A 179 -7.10 36.51 -5.16
CA PRO A 179 -8.42 37.00 -5.54
C PRO A 179 -9.56 36.37 -4.74
N ILE A 180 -9.30 35.28 -4.02
CA ILE A 180 -10.30 34.51 -3.29
C ILE A 180 -9.92 34.44 -1.82
N HIS A 181 -10.72 35.11 -0.99
CA HIS A 181 -10.60 35.09 0.47
C HIS A 181 -11.70 34.16 1.03
N LEU A 182 -11.29 33.02 1.54
CA LEU A 182 -12.20 32.05 2.17
C LEU A 182 -12.20 32.23 3.69
N PRO A 183 -13.37 32.12 4.35
CA PRO A 183 -13.44 32.13 5.81
C PRO A 183 -12.61 30.99 6.40
N GLY A 184 -11.99 31.21 7.56
CA GLY A 184 -11.02 30.27 8.16
C GLY A 184 -11.58 28.85 8.36
N TRP A 185 -12.85 28.73 8.74
CA TRP A 185 -13.50 27.42 8.90
C TRP A 185 -13.58 26.66 7.57
N PHE A 186 -13.77 27.36 6.45
CA PHE A 186 -13.84 26.75 5.13
C PHE A 186 -12.44 26.24 4.70
N ASN A 187 -11.39 27.00 4.97
CA ASN A 187 -10.01 26.59 4.71
C ASN A 187 -9.65 25.31 5.47
N ILE A 188 -10.05 25.19 6.75
CA ILE A 188 -9.83 23.99 7.55
C ILE A 188 -10.60 22.81 6.95
N THR A 189 -11.86 23.02 6.57
CA THR A 189 -12.67 21.96 5.95
C THR A 189 -12.06 21.51 4.61
N LEU A 190 -11.62 22.45 3.79
CA LEU A 190 -10.96 22.18 2.51
C LEU A 190 -9.67 21.39 2.70
N LEU A 191 -8.86 21.77 3.70
CA LEU A 191 -7.62 21.06 4.05
C LEU A 191 -7.92 19.62 4.45
N ILE A 192 -8.88 19.39 5.34
CA ILE A 192 -9.28 18.05 5.79
C ILE A 192 -9.82 17.24 4.61
N ALA A 193 -10.69 17.80 3.79
CA ALA A 193 -11.25 17.15 2.62
C ALA A 193 -10.15 16.75 1.60
N THR A 194 -9.19 17.63 1.37
CA THR A 194 -8.05 17.39 0.49
C THR A 194 -7.14 16.27 1.05
N LEU A 195 -6.93 16.26 2.37
CA LEU A 195 -6.15 15.22 3.04
C LEU A 195 -6.83 13.84 2.92
N VAL A 196 -8.14 13.78 3.15
CA VAL A 196 -8.93 12.55 2.99
C VAL A 196 -8.93 12.08 1.53
N ALA A 197 -9.12 12.99 0.57
CA ALA A 197 -9.10 12.68 -0.85
C ALA A 197 -7.73 12.18 -1.32
N SER A 198 -6.64 12.79 -0.84
CA SER A 198 -5.27 12.35 -1.16
C SER A 198 -4.95 10.98 -0.57
N THR A 199 -5.41 10.71 0.65
CA THR A 199 -5.27 9.40 1.29
C THR A 199 -6.04 8.33 0.52
N GLU A 200 -7.28 8.63 0.13
CA GLU A 200 -8.09 7.75 -0.71
C GLU A 200 -7.36 7.45 -2.05
N ARG A 201 -6.81 8.47 -2.67
CA ARG A 201 -6.09 8.33 -3.93
C ARG A 201 -4.80 7.51 -3.78
N ALA A 202 -4.04 7.72 -2.71
CA ALA A 202 -2.85 6.95 -2.39
C ALA A 202 -3.18 5.45 -2.19
N LEU A 203 -4.25 5.15 -1.46
CA LEU A 203 -4.74 3.77 -1.29
C LEU A 203 -5.19 3.15 -2.62
N ARG A 204 -5.78 3.93 -3.51
CA ARG A 204 -6.20 3.48 -4.84
C ARG A 204 -5.01 3.16 -5.75
N LEU A 205 -4.01 4.01 -5.80
CA LEU A 205 -2.79 3.80 -6.57
C LEU A 205 -2.00 2.58 -6.08
N ARG A 206 -1.99 2.34 -4.77
CA ARG A 206 -1.38 1.18 -4.14
C ARG A 206 -1.99 -0.15 -4.60
N ASN A 207 -3.29 -0.17 -4.91
CA ASN A 207 -4.02 -1.37 -5.33
C ASN A 207 -4.13 -1.52 -6.85
N ASN A 208 -3.64 -0.57 -7.63
CA ASN A 208 -3.81 -0.62 -9.08
C ASN A 208 -2.73 -1.51 -9.70
N TRP A 209 -3.11 -2.77 -10.00
CA TRP A 209 -2.29 -3.77 -10.68
C TRP A 209 -1.64 -3.27 -12.00
N LEU A 210 -2.24 -2.29 -12.66
CA LEU A 210 -1.72 -1.72 -13.91
C LEU A 210 -0.38 -0.96 -13.71
N LEU A 211 -0.15 -0.43 -12.51
CA LEU A 211 1.11 0.23 -12.16
C LEU A 211 2.16 -0.76 -11.61
N ASP A 212 1.69 -1.88 -11.07
CA ASP A 212 2.58 -2.91 -10.49
C ASP A 212 3.03 -3.96 -11.53
N GLY A 213 2.36 -4.07 -12.67
CA GLY A 213 2.48 -5.25 -13.54
C GLY A 213 2.96 -5.06 -14.96
N GLY A 214 3.19 -3.88 -15.51
CA GLY A 214 3.43 -3.94 -16.93
C GLY A 214 4.04 -2.78 -17.70
N LEU A 215 4.12 -1.59 -17.16
CA LEU A 215 4.57 -0.43 -17.94
C LEU A 215 6.02 0.01 -17.66
N PHE A 216 6.68 -0.55 -16.66
CA PHE A 216 8.06 -0.16 -16.29
C PHE A 216 9.06 -1.32 -16.23
N ASP A 217 8.73 -2.50 -16.74
CA ASP A 217 9.66 -3.63 -16.82
C ASP A 217 10.32 -3.75 -18.22
N GLY A 218 10.41 -2.65 -18.92
CA GLY A 218 11.02 -2.54 -20.24
C GLY A 218 12.23 -1.62 -20.25
N SER A 219 13.22 -1.82 -19.37
CA SER A 219 14.61 -1.39 -19.62
C SER A 219 15.53 -1.92 -18.52
N GLU A 220 16.43 -2.77 -18.98
CA GLU A 220 17.70 -3.31 -18.50
C GLU A 220 17.69 -4.74 -18.00
#